data_511fc0421dd6d662cf1282520eb79103
#
_entry.id   511fc0421dd6d662cf1282520eb79103
#
_cell.length_a   1.000
_cell.length_b   1.000
_cell.length_c   1.000
_cell.angle_alpha   90.00
_cell.angle_beta   90.00
_cell.angle_gamma   90.00
#
_symmetry.space_group_name_H-M   'P 1'
#
loop_
_entity.id
_entity.type
_entity.pdbx_description
1 polymer ?
#
loop_
_entity_poly.entity_id
_entity_poly.type
_entity_poly.pdbx_seq_one_letter_code
_entity_poly.pdbx_strand_id
1 'polypeptide(L)'
;MSPHPHVVEDRVGHLALLGGAAVVPRHGTEVLSGVERQDLEAHRLLLGPRRSGAGPTERLLDALDQVHLTGRGGGHFPTAAKWRSVRDAGAAVTVVANGAEGEPGSAKDAVLLQTRPHLVLDGLVSAMEAVGADEGVVWLHDGAWATARSVSRALSERSAAGVPDPPIRLVLAPDRYLSGEATGIIRTLEGGPTLPRYVEDPARPWSAGSRPVLVNNVETLARVGLLAIAGVEAYRPTSLLTVVSAAHRVVVEADPTTTFGDVVAHAWSSPDGAQPQAVLLGGYGGSWVSWDRLRDLPVDNTALRGLGLSVGAGLVGALPTNACGLEESARLVRYLAAQSARQCGPCVFGLAAVSTLADDLSAGRLAPSGRRRLGRFMGEIAGRGACRHPDGALRMLHSALAVFEVDVHRHRRGRTCDAPAFAVLPLPGQA
;
A
#
# COMPACT_ATOMS: atom_id res chain seq x y z
N MET A 1 -26.97 1.91 24.01
CA MET A 1 -26.69 3.27 23.51
C MET A 1 -25.49 3.16 22.61
N SER A 2 -25.70 3.24 21.30
CA SER A 2 -24.60 3.18 20.33
C SER A 2 -23.79 4.48 20.39
N PRO A 3 -22.46 4.42 20.45
CA PRO A 3 -21.65 5.63 20.30
C PRO A 3 -21.75 6.09 18.84
N HIS A 4 -22.30 7.27 18.62
CA HIS A 4 -22.21 7.96 17.34
C HIS A 4 -20.74 8.23 17.04
N PRO A 5 -20.24 7.96 15.83
CA PRO A 5 -18.94 8.42 15.42
C PRO A 5 -18.95 9.96 15.45
N HIS A 6 -18.04 10.56 16.19
CA HIS A 6 -17.82 11.99 16.14
C HIS A 6 -17.39 12.35 14.72
N VAL A 7 -18.30 12.98 13.99
CA VAL A 7 -18.00 13.67 12.75
C VAL A 7 -17.12 14.84 13.14
N VAL A 8 -15.85 14.76 12.82
CA VAL A 8 -14.95 15.92 12.86
C VAL A 8 -15.47 16.84 11.76
N GLU A 9 -16.19 17.89 12.12
CA GLU A 9 -16.52 18.98 11.21
C GLU A 9 -15.22 19.62 10.74
N ASP A 10 -14.88 19.36 9.50
CA ASP A 10 -13.75 19.96 8.81
C ASP A 10 -14.07 21.44 8.54
N ARG A 11 -13.53 22.34 9.38
CA ARG A 11 -13.85 23.78 9.40
C ARG A 11 -13.14 24.59 8.34
N VAL A 12 -12.40 23.96 7.42
CA VAL A 12 -11.77 24.67 6.28
C VAL A 12 -11.89 23.77 5.08
N GLY A 13 -12.52 24.22 4.01
CA GLY A 13 -12.82 23.45 2.78
C GLY A 13 -11.59 22.89 2.08
N HIS A 14 -10.95 21.92 2.70
CA HIS A 14 -9.83 21.17 2.14
C HIS A 14 -10.36 20.08 1.24
N LEU A 15 -9.79 19.98 0.06
CA LEU A 15 -10.12 18.93 -0.90
C LEU A 15 -9.47 17.61 -0.44
N ALA A 16 -10.28 16.72 0.11
CA ALA A 16 -9.87 15.41 0.56
C ALA A 16 -10.04 14.34 -0.53
N LEU A 17 -9.26 13.26 -0.47
CA LEU A 17 -9.42 12.12 -1.36
C LEU A 17 -10.69 11.33 -1.06
N LEU A 18 -11.00 11.09 0.22
CA LEU A 18 -12.17 10.30 0.63
C LEU A 18 -13.29 11.14 1.21
N GLY A 19 -12.98 12.13 2.01
CA GLY A 19 -13.98 12.93 2.73
C GLY A 19 -14.65 12.19 3.89
N GLY A 20 -14.04 11.11 4.39
CA GLY A 20 -14.52 10.32 5.51
C GLY A 20 -13.80 8.98 5.66
N ALA A 21 -14.13 8.24 6.72
CA ALA A 21 -13.62 6.90 6.93
C ALA A 21 -14.50 5.85 6.20
N ALA A 22 -13.88 4.89 5.53
CA ALA A 22 -14.57 3.80 4.84
C ALA A 22 -14.41 2.49 5.62
N VAL A 23 -15.52 1.85 5.96
CA VAL A 23 -15.54 0.52 6.56
C VAL A 23 -15.50 -0.53 5.47
N VAL A 24 -14.60 -1.49 5.59
CA VAL A 24 -14.44 -2.61 4.67
C VAL A 24 -14.51 -3.94 5.43
N PRO A 25 -14.88 -5.06 4.78
CA PRO A 25 -14.90 -6.35 5.45
C PRO A 25 -13.49 -6.75 5.86
N ARG A 26 -13.39 -7.62 6.85
CA ARG A 26 -12.11 -8.16 7.31
C ARG A 26 -11.38 -8.90 6.17
N HIS A 27 -12.12 -9.60 5.33
CA HIS A 27 -11.65 -10.24 4.11
C HIS A 27 -12.41 -9.68 2.91
N GLY A 28 -11.69 -9.44 1.80
CA GLY A 28 -12.24 -8.73 0.65
C GLY A 28 -11.99 -7.22 0.71
N THR A 29 -12.47 -6.51 -0.29
CA THR A 29 -12.16 -5.07 -0.46
C THR A 29 -13.40 -4.24 -0.83
N GLU A 30 -14.60 -4.81 -0.73
CA GLU A 30 -15.82 -4.08 -1.00
C GLU A 30 -16.11 -3.05 0.10
N VAL A 31 -16.47 -1.83 -0.27
CA VAL A 31 -16.84 -0.79 0.71
C VAL A 31 -18.22 -1.12 1.29
N LEU A 32 -18.29 -1.31 2.61
CA LEU A 32 -19.53 -1.63 3.32
C LEU A 32 -20.32 -0.37 3.72
N SER A 33 -19.61 0.67 4.17
CA SER A 33 -20.22 1.91 4.64
C SER A 33 -19.19 3.03 4.77
N GLY A 34 -19.66 4.23 5.00
CA GLY A 34 -18.88 5.43 5.36
C GLY A 34 -18.64 6.38 4.17
N VAL A 35 -18.32 5.89 2.99
CA VAL A 35 -18.04 6.74 1.82
C VAL A 35 -18.76 6.18 0.59
N GLU A 36 -19.54 7.02 -0.08
CA GLU A 36 -20.26 6.66 -1.29
C GLU A 36 -19.43 6.88 -2.57
N ARG A 37 -19.74 6.11 -3.61
CA ARG A 37 -19.16 6.29 -4.93
C ARG A 37 -19.60 7.62 -5.53
N GLN A 38 -18.66 8.42 -5.98
CA GLN A 38 -18.93 9.59 -6.82
C GLN A 38 -18.99 9.16 -8.30
N ASP A 39 -20.11 9.45 -8.97
CA ASP A 39 -20.21 9.42 -10.40
C ASP A 39 -19.57 10.69 -11.02
N LEU A 40 -19.58 10.78 -12.34
CA LEU A 40 -18.93 11.89 -13.04
C LEU A 40 -19.57 13.25 -12.71
N GLU A 41 -20.88 13.30 -12.50
CA GLU A 41 -21.60 14.53 -12.16
C GLU A 41 -21.22 15.01 -10.76
N ALA A 42 -21.30 14.14 -9.76
CA ALA A 42 -20.90 14.43 -8.38
C ALA A 42 -19.40 14.81 -8.29
N HIS A 43 -18.54 14.14 -9.04
CA HIS A 43 -17.12 14.46 -9.13
C HIS A 43 -16.89 15.88 -9.66
N ARG A 44 -17.56 16.25 -10.78
CA ARG A 44 -17.46 17.58 -11.38
C ARG A 44 -18.06 18.67 -10.52
N LEU A 45 -19.15 18.36 -9.81
CA LEU A 45 -19.78 19.30 -8.88
C LEU A 45 -18.86 19.63 -7.71
N LEU A 46 -18.17 18.62 -7.16
CA LEU A 46 -17.31 18.77 -5.99
C LEU A 46 -15.96 19.41 -6.34
N LEU A 47 -15.29 18.92 -7.38
CA LEU A 47 -13.91 19.28 -7.68
C LEU A 47 -13.76 20.18 -8.92
N GLY A 48 -14.78 20.23 -9.77
CA GLY A 48 -14.70 20.84 -11.09
C GLY A 48 -14.14 19.90 -12.16
N PRO A 49 -14.16 20.33 -13.42
CA PRO A 49 -13.56 19.56 -14.51
C PRO A 49 -12.03 19.63 -14.45
N ARG A 50 -11.38 18.54 -14.84
CA ARG A 50 -9.93 18.56 -15.10
C ARG A 50 -9.61 19.61 -16.17
N ARG A 51 -8.62 20.43 -15.94
CA ARG A 51 -8.14 21.41 -16.91
C ARG A 51 -7.32 20.68 -17.99
N SER A 52 -7.97 20.31 -19.10
CA SER A 52 -7.29 19.72 -20.24
C SER A 52 -6.49 20.78 -21.03
N GLY A 53 -5.28 20.42 -21.45
CA GLY A 53 -4.42 21.28 -22.28
C GLY A 53 -3.99 22.62 -21.63
N ALA A 54 -4.19 22.78 -20.35
CA ALA A 54 -3.97 24.04 -19.64
C ALA A 54 -2.50 24.30 -19.32
N GLY A 55 -1.67 24.45 -20.31
CA GLY A 55 -0.31 24.95 -20.18
C GLY A 55 0.78 23.87 -20.38
N PRO A 56 2.05 24.26 -20.42
CA PRO A 56 3.13 23.34 -20.68
C PRO A 56 3.20 22.26 -19.61
N THR A 57 3.46 21.04 -20.04
CA THR A 57 3.75 19.86 -19.20
C THR A 57 4.63 20.17 -18.00
N GLU A 58 5.57 21.09 -18.16
CA GLU A 58 6.45 21.56 -17.10
C GLU A 58 5.69 22.13 -15.90
N ARG A 59 4.56 22.81 -16.07
CA ARG A 59 3.79 23.36 -14.95
C ARG A 59 3.28 22.30 -13.98
N LEU A 60 2.85 21.14 -14.49
CA LEU A 60 2.41 20.04 -13.62
C LEU A 60 3.62 19.40 -12.94
N LEU A 61 4.74 19.21 -13.65
CA LEU A 61 5.96 18.65 -13.07
C LEU A 61 6.55 19.57 -11.99
N ASP A 62 6.53 20.89 -12.23
CA ASP A 62 6.96 21.87 -11.22
C ASP A 62 6.02 21.91 -10.01
N ALA A 63 4.70 21.78 -10.23
CA ALA A 63 3.73 21.68 -9.15
C ALA A 63 3.95 20.40 -8.31
N LEU A 64 4.27 19.26 -8.94
CA LEU A 64 4.61 18.02 -8.24
C LEU A 64 5.88 18.15 -7.39
N ASP A 65 6.90 18.88 -7.88
CA ASP A 65 8.12 19.18 -7.11
C ASP A 65 7.80 20.13 -5.95
N GLN A 66 7.03 21.18 -6.20
CA GLN A 66 6.67 22.17 -5.19
C GLN A 66 5.92 21.55 -4.00
N VAL A 67 5.01 20.60 -4.27
CA VAL A 67 4.30 19.88 -3.19
C VAL A 67 5.05 18.65 -2.69
N HIS A 68 6.26 18.39 -3.19
CA HIS A 68 7.09 17.23 -2.85
C HIS A 68 6.33 15.90 -2.94
N LEU A 69 5.49 15.72 -3.98
CA LEU A 69 4.70 14.51 -4.12
C LEU A 69 5.60 13.29 -4.35
N THR A 70 5.49 12.32 -3.43
CA THR A 70 6.15 11.01 -3.54
C THR A 70 5.16 9.90 -3.82
N GLY A 71 5.64 8.79 -4.41
CA GLY A 71 4.83 7.62 -4.71
C GLY A 71 4.23 6.99 -3.45
N ARG A 72 2.96 6.53 -3.53
CA ARG A 72 2.16 5.96 -2.42
C ARG A 72 2.09 4.43 -2.44
N GLY A 73 2.84 3.78 -3.33
CA GLY A 73 2.95 2.31 -3.39
C GLY A 73 4.07 1.70 -2.56
N GLY A 74 4.54 2.39 -1.52
CA GLY A 74 5.58 1.91 -0.58
C GLY A 74 7.02 2.33 -0.89
N GLY A 75 7.34 2.70 -2.14
CA GLY A 75 8.71 3.11 -2.53
C GLY A 75 9.05 4.57 -2.28
N HIS A 76 8.06 5.43 -2.07
CA HIS A 76 8.21 6.88 -1.80
C HIS A 76 9.20 7.62 -2.73
N PHE A 77 9.30 7.21 -4.00
CA PHE A 77 10.14 7.88 -4.98
C PHE A 77 9.52 9.22 -5.40
N PRO A 78 10.31 10.30 -5.61
CA PRO A 78 9.79 11.58 -6.08
C PRO A 78 9.05 11.44 -7.42
N THR A 79 7.79 11.85 -7.46
CA THR A 79 6.91 11.61 -8.62
C THR A 79 7.39 12.36 -9.85
N ALA A 80 7.72 13.66 -9.72
CA ALA A 80 8.20 14.48 -10.83
C ALA A 80 9.50 13.94 -11.45
N ALA A 81 10.48 13.54 -10.62
CA ALA A 81 11.73 12.97 -11.10
C ALA A 81 11.51 11.70 -11.93
N LYS A 82 10.62 10.81 -11.46
CA LYS A 82 10.24 9.61 -12.20
C LYS A 82 9.58 9.93 -13.54
N TRP A 83 8.71 10.92 -13.59
CA TRP A 83 8.00 11.28 -14.81
C TRP A 83 8.92 11.93 -15.83
N ARG A 84 9.82 12.83 -15.41
CA ARG A 84 10.85 13.40 -16.28
C ARG A 84 11.73 12.30 -16.91
N SER A 85 12.20 11.36 -16.10
CA SER A 85 13.02 10.24 -16.59
C SER A 85 12.31 9.41 -17.67
N VAL A 86 10.99 9.16 -17.53
CA VAL A 86 10.21 8.41 -18.55
C VAL A 86 9.96 9.26 -19.79
N ARG A 87 9.59 10.53 -19.64
CA ARG A 87 9.37 11.47 -20.76
C ARG A 87 10.64 11.64 -21.62
N ASP A 88 11.79 11.81 -20.96
CA ASP A 88 13.05 12.08 -21.61
C ASP A 88 13.62 10.83 -22.33
N ALA A 89 13.03 9.66 -22.12
CA ALA A 89 13.35 8.44 -22.87
C ALA A 89 12.84 8.45 -24.32
N GLY A 90 11.95 9.38 -24.69
CA GLY A 90 11.68 9.81 -26.07
C GLY A 90 10.99 8.79 -26.98
N ALA A 91 10.09 7.95 -26.47
CA ALA A 91 9.31 6.98 -27.27
C ALA A 91 7.83 7.03 -26.86
N ALA A 92 6.97 6.31 -27.58
CA ALA A 92 5.57 6.12 -27.17
C ALA A 92 5.52 5.46 -25.78
N VAL A 93 4.87 6.11 -24.82
CA VAL A 93 4.84 5.70 -23.40
C VAL A 93 3.53 5.00 -23.08
N THR A 94 3.57 4.00 -22.21
CA THR A 94 2.39 3.46 -21.53
C THR A 94 2.39 3.92 -20.07
N VAL A 95 1.26 4.49 -19.59
CA VAL A 95 1.08 4.83 -18.17
C VAL A 95 0.18 3.81 -17.51
N VAL A 96 0.63 3.28 -16.37
CA VAL A 96 -0.10 2.28 -15.60
C VAL A 96 -0.55 2.85 -14.26
N ALA A 97 -1.86 2.90 -14.07
CA ALA A 97 -2.51 3.12 -12.77
C ALA A 97 -2.55 1.77 -12.01
N ASN A 98 -1.61 1.56 -11.14
CA ASN A 98 -1.49 0.32 -10.37
C ASN A 98 -2.40 0.37 -9.13
N GLY A 99 -3.53 -0.31 -9.21
CA GLY A 99 -4.48 -0.58 -8.15
C GLY A 99 -4.46 -2.03 -7.66
N ALA A 100 -3.47 -2.84 -8.08
CA ALA A 100 -3.26 -4.19 -7.56
C ALA A 100 -2.58 -4.11 -6.19
N GLU A 101 -3.39 -4.17 -5.15
CA GLU A 101 -3.00 -4.04 -3.74
C GLU A 101 -2.61 -5.40 -3.19
N GLY A 102 -1.30 -5.74 -3.25
CA GLY A 102 -0.78 -7.05 -2.86
C GLY A 102 -0.83 -7.34 -1.35
N GLU A 103 -0.99 -6.33 -0.52
CA GLU A 103 -1.07 -6.45 0.94
C GLU A 103 -2.48 -6.91 1.37
N PRO A 104 -2.70 -8.14 1.89
CA PRO A 104 -4.05 -8.62 2.21
C PRO A 104 -4.77 -7.79 3.26
N GLY A 105 -4.01 -7.16 4.15
CA GLY A 105 -4.54 -6.24 5.16
C GLY A 105 -4.94 -4.88 4.60
N SER A 106 -4.40 -4.45 3.46
CA SER A 106 -4.70 -3.16 2.86
C SER A 106 -6.01 -3.18 2.04
N ALA A 107 -6.68 -2.04 1.97
CA ALA A 107 -7.86 -1.81 1.13
C ALA A 107 -7.92 -0.36 0.61
N LYS A 108 -6.89 0.45 0.84
CA LYS A 108 -6.91 1.87 0.52
C LYS A 108 -7.09 2.16 -0.97
N ASP A 109 -6.39 1.39 -1.81
CA ASP A 109 -6.43 1.56 -3.26
C ASP A 109 -7.76 1.07 -3.84
N ALA A 110 -8.27 -0.05 -3.31
CA ALA A 110 -9.60 -0.57 -3.68
C ALA A 110 -10.71 0.41 -3.27
N VAL A 111 -10.68 0.93 -2.04
CA VAL A 111 -11.66 1.95 -1.57
C VAL A 111 -11.61 3.20 -2.45
N LEU A 112 -10.42 3.70 -2.75
CA LEU A 112 -10.24 4.86 -3.59
C LEU A 112 -10.85 4.67 -4.99
N LEU A 113 -10.57 3.54 -5.63
CA LEU A 113 -11.12 3.21 -6.95
C LEU A 113 -12.62 2.92 -6.92
N GLN A 114 -13.16 2.42 -5.81
CA GLN A 114 -14.60 2.20 -5.68
C GLN A 114 -15.36 3.50 -5.44
N THR A 115 -14.77 4.45 -4.72
CA THR A 115 -15.47 5.66 -4.27
C THR A 115 -15.12 6.91 -5.08
N ARG A 116 -13.88 7.02 -5.58
CA ARG A 116 -13.34 8.16 -6.33
C ARG A 116 -12.69 7.80 -7.67
N PRO A 117 -13.33 6.94 -8.50
CA PRO A 117 -12.69 6.46 -9.73
C PRO A 117 -12.34 7.58 -10.71
N HIS A 118 -13.16 8.63 -10.82
CA HIS A 118 -12.91 9.75 -11.73
C HIS A 118 -11.68 10.56 -11.34
N LEU A 119 -11.42 10.73 -10.04
CA LEU A 119 -10.22 11.43 -9.56
C LEU A 119 -8.94 10.67 -9.93
N VAL A 120 -8.95 9.34 -9.81
CA VAL A 120 -7.84 8.48 -10.26
C VAL A 120 -7.66 8.57 -11.77
N LEU A 121 -8.74 8.54 -12.53
CA LEU A 121 -8.70 8.68 -14.01
C LEU A 121 -8.20 10.05 -14.44
N ASP A 122 -8.60 11.14 -13.78
CA ASP A 122 -8.07 12.47 -14.04
C ASP A 122 -6.55 12.54 -13.81
N GLY A 123 -6.07 11.92 -12.74
CA GLY A 123 -4.64 11.79 -12.48
C GLY A 123 -3.91 10.93 -13.50
N LEU A 124 -4.52 9.83 -13.95
CA LEU A 124 -3.97 8.97 -15.01
C LEU A 124 -3.82 9.75 -16.32
N VAL A 125 -4.88 10.44 -16.75
CA VAL A 125 -4.85 11.24 -17.99
C VAL A 125 -3.86 12.40 -17.88
N SER A 126 -3.79 13.07 -16.72
CA SER A 126 -2.79 14.12 -16.48
C SER A 126 -1.35 13.56 -16.54
N ALA A 127 -1.12 12.35 -16.05
CA ALA A 127 0.16 11.68 -16.17
C ALA A 127 0.48 11.33 -17.64
N MET A 128 -0.51 10.84 -18.40
CA MET A 128 -0.36 10.54 -19.82
C MET A 128 0.01 11.78 -20.61
N GLU A 129 -0.68 12.89 -20.40
CA GLU A 129 -0.38 14.18 -21.04
C GLU A 129 1.04 14.67 -20.67
N ALA A 130 1.42 14.54 -19.40
CA ALA A 130 2.72 15.01 -18.90
C ALA A 130 3.92 14.23 -19.45
N VAL A 131 3.77 12.97 -19.80
CA VAL A 131 4.86 12.15 -20.34
C VAL A 131 4.71 11.84 -21.84
N GLY A 132 3.67 12.38 -22.51
CA GLY A 132 3.39 12.12 -23.92
C GLY A 132 2.96 10.68 -24.19
N ALA A 133 2.16 10.10 -23.29
CA ALA A 133 1.68 8.73 -23.44
C ALA A 133 0.46 8.64 -24.37
N ASP A 134 0.39 7.61 -25.17
CA ASP A 134 -0.71 7.29 -26.07
C ASP A 134 -1.63 6.18 -25.57
N GLU A 135 -1.26 5.48 -24.48
CA GLU A 135 -2.02 4.41 -23.84
C GLU A 135 -1.99 4.49 -22.32
N GLY A 136 -3.17 4.38 -21.69
CA GLY A 136 -3.35 4.21 -20.25
C GLY A 136 -3.80 2.79 -19.90
N VAL A 137 -3.33 2.29 -18.77
CA VAL A 137 -3.73 0.98 -18.23
C VAL A 137 -4.17 1.15 -16.80
N VAL A 138 -5.36 0.66 -16.43
CA VAL A 138 -5.73 0.44 -15.03
C VAL A 138 -5.47 -1.04 -14.72
N TRP A 139 -4.57 -1.29 -13.76
CA TRP A 139 -4.08 -2.59 -13.40
C TRP A 139 -4.66 -3.03 -12.07
N LEU A 140 -5.43 -4.10 -12.02
CA LEU A 140 -6.12 -4.62 -10.83
C LEU A 140 -5.82 -6.11 -10.63
N HIS A 141 -6.07 -6.63 -9.44
CA HIS A 141 -6.13 -8.08 -9.21
C HIS A 141 -7.35 -8.71 -9.87
N ASP A 142 -7.18 -9.90 -10.42
CA ASP A 142 -8.29 -10.77 -10.77
C ASP A 142 -9.04 -11.14 -9.47
N GLY A 143 -10.37 -11.07 -9.52
CA GLY A 143 -11.20 -11.19 -8.31
C GLY A 143 -11.55 -9.85 -7.61
N ALA A 144 -10.92 -8.73 -7.96
CA ALA A 144 -11.30 -7.39 -7.45
C ALA A 144 -12.56 -6.85 -8.16
N TRP A 145 -13.64 -7.63 -8.18
CA TRP A 145 -14.83 -7.38 -9.00
C TRP A 145 -15.55 -6.06 -8.72
N ALA A 146 -15.67 -5.66 -7.45
CA ALA A 146 -16.31 -4.39 -7.07
C ALA A 146 -15.49 -3.20 -7.61
N THR A 147 -14.17 -3.25 -7.48
CA THR A 147 -13.25 -2.25 -7.98
C THR A 147 -13.27 -2.18 -9.51
N ALA A 148 -13.20 -3.33 -10.18
CA ALA A 148 -13.26 -3.43 -11.65
C ALA A 148 -14.57 -2.86 -12.20
N ARG A 149 -15.71 -3.18 -11.58
CA ARG A 149 -17.02 -2.61 -11.95
C ARG A 149 -17.06 -1.09 -11.78
N SER A 150 -16.53 -0.55 -10.67
CA SER A 150 -16.50 0.90 -10.44
C SER A 150 -15.68 1.62 -11.51
N VAL A 151 -14.50 1.10 -11.84
CA VAL A 151 -13.62 1.65 -12.89
C VAL A 151 -14.27 1.55 -14.27
N SER A 152 -14.81 0.38 -14.65
CA SER A 152 -15.48 0.19 -15.95
C SER A 152 -16.67 1.14 -16.11
N ARG A 153 -17.48 1.29 -15.04
CA ARG A 153 -18.59 2.25 -15.02
C ARG A 153 -18.09 3.69 -15.19
N ALA A 154 -17.02 4.08 -14.51
CA ALA A 154 -16.45 5.42 -14.63
C ALA A 154 -15.93 5.71 -16.05
N LEU A 155 -15.28 4.76 -16.70
CA LEU A 155 -14.85 4.88 -18.10
C LEU A 155 -16.06 5.05 -19.03
N SER A 156 -17.14 4.30 -18.81
CA SER A 156 -18.39 4.43 -19.57
C SER A 156 -19.08 5.78 -19.34
N GLU A 157 -19.14 6.28 -18.10
CA GLU A 157 -19.69 7.59 -17.76
C GLU A 157 -18.91 8.73 -18.46
N ARG A 158 -17.57 8.64 -18.49
CA ARG A 158 -16.71 9.62 -19.18
C ARG A 158 -16.90 9.58 -20.70
N SER A 159 -16.95 8.40 -21.29
CA SER A 159 -17.20 8.23 -22.72
C SER A 159 -18.58 8.76 -23.13
N ALA A 160 -19.63 8.45 -22.39
CA ALA A 160 -20.99 8.93 -22.63
C ALA A 160 -21.10 10.45 -22.50
N ALA A 161 -20.32 11.07 -21.61
CA ALA A 161 -20.25 12.52 -21.44
C ALA A 161 -19.29 13.22 -22.42
N GLY A 162 -18.71 12.51 -23.37
CA GLY A 162 -17.77 13.07 -24.37
C GLY A 162 -16.48 13.60 -23.77
N VAL A 163 -16.00 13.05 -22.65
CA VAL A 163 -14.70 13.43 -22.09
C VAL A 163 -13.60 12.98 -23.04
N PRO A 164 -12.69 13.88 -23.48
CA PRO A 164 -11.65 13.56 -24.46
C PRO A 164 -10.46 12.83 -23.82
N ASP A 165 -10.72 11.64 -23.25
CA ASP A 165 -9.68 10.81 -22.68
C ASP A 165 -8.94 10.03 -23.77
N PRO A 166 -7.61 9.86 -23.67
CA PRO A 166 -6.89 8.93 -24.51
C PRO A 166 -7.34 7.48 -24.22
N PRO A 167 -6.97 6.51 -25.06
CA PRO A 167 -7.32 5.11 -24.83
C PRO A 167 -6.85 4.59 -23.46
N ILE A 168 -7.79 4.10 -22.65
CA ILE A 168 -7.53 3.51 -21.34
C ILE A 168 -8.15 2.12 -21.31
N ARG A 169 -7.33 1.09 -21.00
CA ARG A 169 -7.80 -0.28 -20.84
C ARG A 169 -7.66 -0.78 -19.40
N LEU A 170 -8.58 -1.63 -19.00
CA LEU A 170 -8.52 -2.34 -17.72
C LEU A 170 -7.82 -3.69 -17.93
N VAL A 171 -6.84 -4.01 -17.06
CA VAL A 171 -6.14 -5.29 -17.04
C VAL A 171 -6.29 -5.95 -15.69
N LEU A 172 -6.72 -7.22 -15.69
CA LEU A 172 -6.81 -8.04 -14.49
C LEU A 172 -5.59 -8.96 -14.42
N ALA A 173 -4.82 -8.85 -13.35
CA ALA A 173 -3.62 -9.64 -13.08
C ALA A 173 -3.93 -10.79 -12.11
N PRO A 174 -3.14 -11.88 -12.09
CA PRO A 174 -3.30 -12.92 -11.09
C PRO A 174 -3.31 -12.36 -9.66
N ASP A 175 -4.21 -12.86 -8.81
CA ASP A 175 -4.30 -12.44 -7.40
C ASP A 175 -3.13 -13.04 -6.60
N ARG A 176 -2.02 -12.30 -6.55
CA ARG A 176 -0.80 -12.65 -5.82
C ARG A 176 -0.22 -11.40 -5.17
N TYR A 177 0.49 -11.60 -4.06
CA TYR A 177 1.16 -10.54 -3.32
C TYR A 177 2.06 -9.64 -4.21
N LEU A 178 2.77 -10.24 -5.17
CA LEU A 178 3.72 -9.54 -6.04
C LEU A 178 3.13 -9.06 -7.38
N SER A 179 1.85 -9.22 -7.63
CA SER A 179 1.24 -8.79 -8.91
C SER A 179 1.21 -7.27 -9.10
N GLY A 180 1.31 -6.51 -8.01
CA GLY A 180 1.47 -5.06 -8.03
C GLY A 180 2.92 -4.58 -8.10
N GLU A 181 3.92 -5.48 -8.15
CA GLU A 181 5.32 -5.10 -8.30
C GLU A 181 5.60 -4.61 -9.72
N ALA A 182 6.22 -3.43 -9.84
CA ALA A 182 6.29 -2.71 -11.11
C ALA A 182 7.02 -3.47 -12.23
N THR A 183 8.10 -4.21 -11.91
CA THR A 183 8.82 -4.99 -12.92
C THR A 183 8.04 -6.22 -13.39
N GLY A 184 7.17 -6.76 -12.51
CA GLY A 184 6.22 -7.82 -12.85
C GLY A 184 5.11 -7.33 -13.77
N ILE A 185 4.58 -6.12 -13.53
CA ILE A 185 3.62 -5.45 -14.42
C ILE A 185 4.20 -5.31 -15.82
N ILE A 186 5.40 -4.72 -15.92
CA ILE A 186 6.10 -4.51 -17.20
C ILE A 186 6.32 -5.81 -17.92
N ARG A 187 6.78 -6.85 -17.23
CA ARG A 187 6.96 -8.17 -17.81
C ARG A 187 5.67 -8.74 -18.38
N THR A 188 4.55 -8.50 -17.74
CA THR A 188 3.24 -8.92 -18.26
C THR A 188 2.83 -8.14 -19.50
N LEU A 189 3.12 -6.84 -19.56
CA LEU A 189 2.90 -6.03 -20.77
C LEU A 189 3.75 -6.50 -21.95
N GLU A 190 4.87 -7.18 -21.69
CA GLU A 190 5.71 -7.87 -22.69
C GLU A 190 5.20 -9.27 -23.07
N GLY A 191 4.07 -9.72 -22.51
CA GLY A 191 3.52 -11.07 -22.74
C GLY A 191 4.13 -12.15 -21.83
N GLY A 192 4.95 -11.79 -20.85
CA GLY A 192 5.54 -12.69 -19.88
C GLY A 192 4.66 -12.90 -18.62
N PRO A 193 5.12 -13.74 -17.67
CA PRO A 193 4.41 -13.97 -16.43
C PRO A 193 4.47 -12.74 -15.50
N THR A 194 3.43 -12.53 -14.68
CA THR A 194 3.35 -11.47 -13.65
C THR A 194 4.27 -11.79 -12.47
N LEU A 195 5.57 -11.74 -12.70
CA LEU A 195 6.59 -12.02 -11.70
C LEU A 195 7.71 -10.98 -11.79
N PRO A 196 8.22 -10.48 -10.65
CA PRO A 196 9.32 -9.53 -10.62
C PRO A 196 10.54 -10.02 -11.42
N ARG A 197 11.28 -9.08 -12.00
CA ARG A 197 12.57 -9.35 -12.60
C ARG A 197 13.68 -8.54 -11.94
N TYR A 198 14.89 -8.98 -12.07
CA TYR A 198 16.05 -8.20 -11.65
C TYR A 198 16.19 -6.95 -12.54
N VAL A 199 16.45 -5.82 -11.92
CA VAL A 199 16.75 -4.55 -12.60
C VAL A 199 18.13 -4.11 -12.16
N GLU A 200 19.05 -4.02 -13.14
CA GLU A 200 20.45 -3.67 -12.91
C GLU A 200 20.56 -2.20 -12.42
N ASP A 201 19.86 -1.31 -13.10
CA ASP A 201 19.85 0.12 -12.77
C ASP A 201 18.41 0.62 -12.51
N PRO A 202 17.99 0.71 -11.23
CA PRO A 202 16.66 1.19 -10.89
C PRO A 202 16.39 2.66 -11.27
N ALA A 203 17.44 3.45 -11.58
CA ALA A 203 17.30 4.84 -11.98
C ALA A 203 16.90 5.01 -13.45
N ARG A 204 17.10 3.98 -14.27
CA ARG A 204 16.67 4.01 -15.67
C ARG A 204 15.17 3.85 -15.78
N PRO A 205 14.53 4.50 -16.78
CA PRO A 205 13.14 4.23 -17.12
C PRO A 205 12.93 2.77 -17.43
N TRP A 206 11.94 2.17 -16.83
CA TRP A 206 11.58 0.80 -17.15
C TRP A 206 10.77 0.75 -18.44
N SER A 207 10.96 -0.27 -19.25
CA SER A 207 10.30 -0.40 -20.54
C SER A 207 9.85 -1.83 -20.83
N ALA A 208 8.72 -1.92 -21.53
CA ALA A 208 8.24 -3.15 -22.15
C ALA A 208 8.76 -3.18 -23.61
N GLY A 209 9.79 -3.97 -23.86
CA GLY A 209 10.55 -3.90 -25.11
C GLY A 209 11.19 -2.52 -25.28
N SER A 210 10.87 -1.83 -26.38
CA SER A 210 11.33 -0.45 -26.64
C SER A 210 10.44 0.64 -26.06
N ARG A 211 9.29 0.28 -25.46
CA ARG A 211 8.27 1.21 -24.98
C ARG A 211 8.47 1.52 -23.51
N PRO A 212 8.79 2.77 -23.10
CA PRO A 212 8.87 3.16 -21.71
C PRO A 212 7.51 2.98 -21.00
N VAL A 213 7.56 2.54 -19.74
CA VAL A 213 6.36 2.31 -18.92
C VAL A 213 6.46 3.09 -17.62
N LEU A 214 5.48 3.96 -17.40
CA LEU A 214 5.32 4.70 -16.15
C LEU A 214 4.30 3.99 -15.26
N VAL A 215 4.75 3.28 -14.25
CA VAL A 215 3.86 2.65 -13.26
C VAL A 215 3.68 3.57 -12.05
N ASN A 216 2.46 3.99 -11.75
CA ASN A 216 2.12 4.75 -10.54
C ASN A 216 1.02 4.06 -9.75
N ASN A 217 1.12 4.11 -8.43
CA ASN A 217 0.02 3.70 -7.55
C ASN A 217 -1.19 4.62 -7.74
N VAL A 218 -2.40 4.09 -7.61
CA VAL A 218 -3.65 4.83 -7.83
C VAL A 218 -3.85 5.99 -6.85
N GLU A 219 -3.38 5.89 -5.61
CA GLU A 219 -3.41 7.01 -4.66
C GLU A 219 -2.48 8.15 -5.14
N THR A 220 -1.31 7.84 -5.69
CA THR A 220 -0.42 8.84 -6.28
C THR A 220 -1.13 9.57 -7.42
N LEU A 221 -1.81 8.83 -8.30
CA LEU A 221 -2.55 9.42 -9.42
C LEU A 221 -3.75 10.25 -8.94
N ALA A 222 -4.51 9.81 -7.95
CA ALA A 222 -5.59 10.61 -7.38
C ALA A 222 -5.08 11.94 -6.83
N ARG A 223 -3.91 11.96 -6.19
CA ARG A 223 -3.27 13.20 -5.73
C ARG A 223 -2.82 14.10 -6.88
N VAL A 224 -2.33 13.50 -7.95
CA VAL A 224 -2.04 14.26 -9.18
C VAL A 224 -3.32 14.86 -9.77
N GLY A 225 -4.41 14.08 -9.85
CA GLY A 225 -5.71 14.57 -10.29
C GLY A 225 -6.19 15.76 -9.46
N LEU A 226 -6.10 15.65 -8.13
CA LEU A 226 -6.46 16.73 -7.22
C LEU A 226 -5.59 17.98 -7.44
N LEU A 227 -4.29 17.81 -7.58
CA LEU A 227 -3.35 18.90 -7.85
C LEU A 227 -3.62 19.56 -9.22
N ALA A 228 -3.92 18.76 -10.25
CA ALA A 228 -4.23 19.27 -11.60
C ALA A 228 -5.55 20.06 -11.65
N ILE A 229 -6.53 19.71 -10.82
CA ILE A 229 -7.83 20.39 -10.74
C ILE A 229 -7.72 21.65 -9.86
N ALA A 230 -7.21 21.51 -8.64
CA ALA A 230 -7.27 22.51 -7.59
C ALA A 230 -6.05 23.44 -7.55
N GLY A 231 -4.91 22.98 -8.08
CA GLY A 231 -3.65 23.72 -8.01
C GLY A 231 -2.91 23.52 -6.67
N VAL A 232 -1.70 24.10 -6.60
CA VAL A 232 -0.77 23.92 -5.49
C VAL A 232 -1.29 24.51 -4.18
N GLU A 233 -1.94 25.66 -4.24
CA GLU A 233 -2.38 26.37 -3.03
C GLU A 233 -3.49 25.65 -2.26
N ALA A 234 -4.38 24.96 -3.00
CA ALA A 234 -5.46 24.18 -2.40
C ALA A 234 -5.01 22.74 -2.04
N TYR A 235 -3.84 22.30 -2.52
CA TYR A 235 -3.33 20.96 -2.23
C TYR A 235 -2.93 20.82 -0.77
N ARG A 236 -3.33 19.70 -0.16
CA ARG A 236 -2.90 19.31 1.20
C ARG A 236 -2.29 17.91 1.16
N PRO A 237 -1.07 17.73 1.70
CA PRO A 237 -0.45 16.43 1.79
C PRO A 237 -1.21 15.59 2.84
N THR A 238 -1.87 14.54 2.42
CA THR A 238 -2.49 13.56 3.31
C THR A 238 -1.99 12.16 2.96
N SER A 239 -2.35 11.14 3.70
CA SER A 239 -2.04 9.74 3.43
C SER A 239 -3.27 8.88 3.63
N LEU A 240 -3.55 7.96 2.69
CA LEU A 240 -4.56 6.93 2.92
C LEU A 240 -3.94 5.79 3.72
N LEU A 241 -4.62 5.40 4.79
CA LEU A 241 -4.20 4.32 5.67
C LEU A 241 -5.31 3.31 5.82
N THR A 242 -4.95 2.02 5.75
CA THR A 242 -5.84 0.95 6.19
C THR A 242 -5.47 0.57 7.61
N VAL A 243 -6.37 0.79 8.54
CA VAL A 243 -6.22 0.38 9.94
C VAL A 243 -6.90 -0.96 10.14
N VAL A 244 -6.16 -1.90 10.70
CA VAL A 244 -6.63 -3.27 10.96
C VAL A 244 -6.50 -3.57 12.43
N SER A 245 -7.57 -4.04 13.04
CA SER A 245 -7.60 -4.64 14.37
C SER A 245 -8.15 -6.05 14.33
N ALA A 246 -8.26 -6.69 15.48
CA ALA A 246 -8.92 -8.00 15.58
C ALA A 246 -10.40 -7.97 15.14
N ALA A 247 -11.08 -6.83 15.32
CA ALA A 247 -12.51 -6.69 15.06
C ALA A 247 -12.83 -5.94 13.75
N HIS A 248 -12.06 -4.91 13.42
CA HIS A 248 -12.42 -3.97 12.36
C HIS A 248 -11.28 -3.74 11.38
N ARG A 249 -11.67 -3.33 10.18
CA ARG A 249 -10.77 -2.86 9.13
C ARG A 249 -11.40 -1.61 8.52
N VAL A 250 -10.67 -0.50 8.56
CA VAL A 250 -11.17 0.83 8.16
C VAL A 250 -10.10 1.52 7.33
N VAL A 251 -10.51 2.18 6.25
CA VAL A 251 -9.63 3.07 5.49
C VAL A 251 -9.91 4.51 5.91
N VAL A 252 -8.86 5.20 6.30
CA VAL A 252 -8.91 6.60 6.74
C VAL A 252 -7.95 7.46 5.93
N GLU A 253 -8.26 8.73 5.79
CA GLU A 253 -7.34 9.74 5.29
C GLU A 253 -6.80 10.55 6.46
N ALA A 254 -5.48 10.61 6.61
CA ALA A 254 -4.80 11.30 7.69
C ALA A 254 -3.88 12.39 7.12
N ASP A 255 -3.93 13.58 7.70
CA ASP A 255 -2.95 14.64 7.44
C ASP A 255 -1.65 14.40 8.22
N PRO A 256 -0.54 15.10 7.87
CA PRO A 256 0.74 14.88 8.53
C PRO A 256 0.79 15.22 10.02
N THR A 257 -0.20 15.91 10.57
CA THR A 257 -0.28 16.27 12.00
C THR A 257 -1.09 15.28 12.82
N THR A 258 -1.90 14.45 12.16
CA THR A 258 -2.69 13.38 12.80
C THR A 258 -1.76 12.37 13.45
N THR A 259 -2.00 11.98 14.69
CA THR A 259 -1.19 10.97 15.39
C THR A 259 -1.60 9.56 15.02
N PHE A 260 -0.69 8.60 15.22
CA PHE A 260 -1.08 7.18 15.06
C PHE A 260 -2.08 6.73 16.12
N GLY A 261 -2.14 7.41 17.27
CA GLY A 261 -3.19 7.22 18.27
C GLY A 261 -4.57 7.52 17.70
N ASP A 262 -4.72 8.68 17.07
CA ASP A 262 -5.97 9.08 16.42
C ASP A 262 -6.34 8.13 15.26
N VAL A 263 -5.36 7.76 14.44
CA VAL A 263 -5.57 6.83 13.32
C VAL A 263 -6.06 5.47 13.79
N VAL A 264 -5.40 4.90 14.79
CA VAL A 264 -5.76 3.55 15.31
C VAL A 264 -7.14 3.58 15.97
N ALA A 265 -7.54 4.68 16.61
CA ALA A 265 -8.85 4.83 17.26
C ALA A 265 -10.04 4.59 16.30
N HIS A 266 -9.87 4.80 14.99
CA HIS A 266 -10.94 4.53 14.01
C HIS A 266 -11.32 3.04 13.89
N ALA A 267 -10.40 2.13 14.18
CA ALA A 267 -10.64 0.68 14.06
C ALA A 267 -10.43 -0.08 15.37
N TRP A 268 -9.89 0.59 16.40
CA TRP A 268 -9.60 -0.05 17.67
C TRP A 268 -10.80 0.03 18.61
N SER A 269 -11.21 -1.13 19.09
CA SER A 269 -12.17 -1.23 20.20
C SER A 269 -11.72 -2.36 21.12
N SER A 270 -11.67 -2.08 22.41
CA SER A 270 -11.40 -3.08 23.45
C SER A 270 -12.45 -2.92 24.56
N PRO A 271 -13.17 -4.01 24.92
CA PRO A 271 -14.21 -3.95 25.96
C PRO A 271 -13.68 -3.51 27.34
N ASP A 272 -12.43 -3.79 27.62
CA ASP A 272 -11.73 -3.46 28.88
C ASP A 272 -10.90 -2.17 28.78
N GLY A 273 -10.98 -1.45 27.66
CA GLY A 273 -10.20 -0.23 27.43
C GLY A 273 -8.70 -0.47 27.18
N ALA A 274 -8.27 -1.72 27.03
CA ALA A 274 -6.86 -2.04 26.78
C ALA A 274 -6.37 -1.43 25.45
N GLN A 275 -5.14 -0.93 25.47
CA GLN A 275 -4.49 -0.37 24.29
C GLN A 275 -3.79 -1.49 23.48
N PRO A 276 -3.44 -1.28 22.21
CA PRO A 276 -2.57 -2.20 21.48
C PRO A 276 -1.24 -2.40 22.20
N GLN A 277 -0.63 -3.57 22.10
CA GLN A 277 0.75 -3.76 22.57
C GLN A 277 1.78 -3.27 21.54
N ALA A 278 1.46 -3.43 20.26
CA ALA A 278 2.32 -3.05 19.15
C ALA A 278 1.47 -2.82 17.87
N VAL A 279 2.10 -2.18 16.88
CA VAL A 279 1.52 -1.94 15.57
C VAL A 279 2.49 -2.41 14.49
N LEU A 280 1.98 -3.17 13.51
CA LEU A 280 2.70 -3.42 12.27
C LEU A 280 2.46 -2.23 11.33
N LEU A 281 3.52 -1.47 11.05
CA LEU A 281 3.48 -0.28 10.23
C LEU A 281 4.08 -0.53 8.85
N GLY A 282 3.34 -0.17 7.81
CA GLY A 282 3.84 -0.11 6.44
C GLY A 282 3.58 -1.33 5.57
N GLY A 283 2.82 -2.31 6.04
CA GLY A 283 2.52 -3.56 5.35
C GLY A 283 3.18 -4.77 5.99
N TYR A 284 2.95 -5.96 5.43
CA TYR A 284 3.55 -7.22 5.94
C TYR A 284 5.07 -7.29 5.71
N GLY A 285 5.59 -6.49 4.81
CA GLY A 285 7.03 -6.23 4.68
C GLY A 285 7.51 -5.00 5.44
N GLY A 286 6.70 -4.43 6.33
CA GLY A 286 7.00 -3.26 7.16
C GLY A 286 7.75 -3.58 8.44
N SER A 287 7.39 -2.89 9.52
CA SER A 287 8.06 -3.07 10.82
C SER A 287 7.06 -3.06 11.97
N TRP A 288 7.25 -3.95 12.94
CA TRP A 288 6.59 -3.85 14.23
C TRP A 288 7.18 -2.70 15.04
N VAL A 289 6.31 -1.94 15.70
CA VAL A 289 6.66 -0.83 16.61
C VAL A 289 5.80 -0.97 17.86
N SER A 290 6.41 -0.85 19.05
CA SER A 290 5.63 -0.84 20.30
C SER A 290 4.66 0.34 20.31
N TRP A 291 3.48 0.13 20.90
CA TRP A 291 2.44 1.16 20.98
C TRP A 291 2.93 2.45 21.62
N ASP A 292 3.62 2.35 22.75
CA ASP A 292 4.14 3.51 23.48
C ASP A 292 5.13 4.36 22.67
N ARG A 293 5.84 3.75 21.71
CA ARG A 293 6.76 4.47 20.82
C ARG A 293 6.03 5.12 19.66
N LEU A 294 4.90 4.56 19.22
CA LEU A 294 4.24 4.97 17.97
C LEU A 294 3.07 5.93 18.19
N ARG A 295 2.27 5.76 19.25
CA ARG A 295 0.96 6.41 19.42
C ARG A 295 0.96 7.93 19.27
N ASP A 296 2.00 8.59 19.78
CA ASP A 296 2.11 10.05 19.80
C ASP A 296 2.88 10.60 18.57
N LEU A 297 3.37 9.73 17.67
CA LEU A 297 4.04 10.16 16.45
C LEU A 297 3.03 10.59 15.39
N PRO A 298 3.35 11.65 14.63
CA PRO A 298 2.52 12.09 13.51
C PRO A 298 2.64 11.15 12.31
N VAL A 299 1.61 11.12 11.47
CA VAL A 299 1.59 10.39 10.19
C VAL A 299 2.39 11.17 9.14
N ASP A 300 3.64 11.43 9.46
CA ASP A 300 4.58 12.13 8.57
C ASP A 300 5.77 11.22 8.23
N ASN A 301 5.93 10.92 6.94
CA ASN A 301 7.05 10.09 6.48
C ASN A 301 8.42 10.71 6.74
N THR A 302 8.53 12.03 6.83
CA THR A 302 9.82 12.70 7.12
C THR A 302 10.23 12.43 8.56
N ALA A 303 9.29 12.62 9.51
CA ALA A 303 9.49 12.30 10.92
C ALA A 303 9.77 10.80 11.14
N LEU A 304 9.00 9.93 10.47
CA LEU A 304 9.16 8.48 10.57
C LEU A 304 10.52 7.98 10.05
N ARG A 305 11.02 8.53 8.94
CA ARG A 305 12.34 8.16 8.39
C ARG A 305 13.48 8.42 9.38
N GLY A 306 13.42 9.51 10.14
CA GLY A 306 14.37 9.79 11.20
C GLY A 306 14.47 8.70 12.28
N LEU A 307 13.39 7.89 12.41
CA LEU A 307 13.29 6.75 13.33
C LEU A 307 13.51 5.39 12.66
N GLY A 308 13.86 5.37 11.37
CA GLY A 308 13.96 4.15 10.58
C GLY A 308 12.62 3.51 10.24
N LEU A 309 11.52 4.27 10.33
CA LEU A 309 10.15 3.83 10.04
C LEU A 309 9.62 4.43 8.73
N SER A 310 8.52 3.89 8.24
CA SER A 310 7.82 4.41 7.05
C SER A 310 6.35 3.98 7.09
N VAL A 311 5.47 4.83 6.61
CA VAL A 311 4.07 4.46 6.34
C VAL A 311 3.95 3.33 5.30
N GLY A 312 4.98 3.15 4.45
CA GLY A 312 5.06 2.05 3.48
C GLY A 312 3.85 1.99 2.55
N ALA A 313 3.18 0.84 2.51
CA ALA A 313 1.97 0.61 1.73
C ALA A 313 0.68 1.14 2.39
N GLY A 314 0.80 1.88 3.49
CA GLY A 314 -0.36 2.46 4.18
C GLY A 314 -1.12 1.51 5.10
N LEU A 315 -0.53 0.39 5.50
CA LEU A 315 -1.13 -0.54 6.47
C LEU A 315 -0.69 -0.21 7.89
N VAL A 316 -1.66 -0.16 8.81
CA VAL A 316 -1.50 0.04 10.26
C VAL A 316 -2.22 -1.11 10.96
N GLY A 317 -1.47 -2.16 11.34
CA GLY A 317 -2.02 -3.38 11.95
C GLY A 317 -1.86 -3.38 13.47
N ALA A 318 -2.93 -3.15 14.22
CA ALA A 318 -2.91 -3.04 15.67
C ALA A 318 -3.02 -4.43 16.35
N LEU A 319 -2.02 -4.80 17.13
CA LEU A 319 -1.95 -6.08 17.84
C LEU A 319 -2.44 -5.92 19.29
N PRO A 320 -3.47 -6.66 19.73
CA PRO A 320 -3.95 -6.60 21.10
C PRO A 320 -3.00 -7.29 22.09
N THR A 321 -3.06 -6.92 23.35
CA THR A 321 -2.20 -7.45 24.43
C THR A 321 -2.39 -8.94 24.70
N ASN A 322 -3.55 -9.49 24.31
CA ASN A 322 -3.87 -10.91 24.44
C ASN A 322 -3.50 -11.74 23.19
N ALA A 323 -2.77 -11.18 22.22
CA ALA A 323 -2.23 -11.90 21.07
C ALA A 323 -0.71 -12.10 21.21
N CYS A 324 -0.18 -13.21 20.71
CA CYS A 324 1.25 -13.45 20.65
C CYS A 324 1.87 -12.82 19.40
N GLY A 325 2.75 -11.82 19.61
CA GLY A 325 3.41 -11.13 18.50
C GLY A 325 4.37 -12.01 17.69
N LEU A 326 4.96 -13.03 18.32
CA LEU A 326 5.83 -14.00 17.61
C LEU A 326 5.02 -14.95 16.74
N GLU A 327 3.88 -15.44 17.21
CA GLU A 327 3.01 -16.32 16.45
C GLU A 327 2.44 -15.59 15.23
N GLU A 328 1.95 -14.35 15.43
CA GLU A 328 1.49 -13.50 14.36
C GLU A 328 2.58 -13.21 13.33
N SER A 329 3.79 -12.90 13.79
CA SER A 329 4.94 -12.66 12.90
C SER A 329 5.37 -13.90 12.13
N ALA A 330 5.40 -15.08 12.76
CA ALA A 330 5.71 -16.33 12.10
C ALA A 330 4.67 -16.67 11.01
N ARG A 331 3.39 -16.43 11.31
CA ARG A 331 2.29 -16.59 10.36
C ARG A 331 2.46 -15.69 9.12
N LEU A 332 2.86 -14.42 9.33
CA LEU A 332 3.14 -13.48 8.23
C LEU A 332 4.38 -13.88 7.42
N VAL A 333 5.47 -14.31 8.07
CA VAL A 333 6.69 -14.79 7.38
C VAL A 333 6.36 -16.01 6.50
N ARG A 334 5.55 -16.94 7.02
CA ARG A 334 5.11 -18.12 6.27
C ARG A 334 4.31 -17.73 5.04
N TYR A 335 3.39 -16.78 5.17
CA TYR A 335 2.64 -16.22 4.07
C TYR A 335 3.57 -15.59 3.03
N LEU A 336 4.47 -14.69 3.44
CA LEU A 336 5.40 -14.02 2.53
C LEU A 336 6.33 -15.02 1.83
N ALA A 337 6.80 -16.05 2.51
CA ALA A 337 7.60 -17.11 1.90
C ALA A 337 6.81 -17.87 0.83
N ALA A 338 5.53 -18.18 1.07
CA ALA A 338 4.64 -18.83 0.11
C ALA A 338 4.33 -17.95 -1.10
N GLN A 339 4.20 -16.62 -0.91
CA GLN A 339 3.94 -15.63 -1.96
C GLN A 339 5.19 -15.20 -2.75
N SER A 340 6.34 -15.74 -2.44
CA SER A 340 7.59 -15.39 -3.14
C SER A 340 7.56 -15.77 -4.61
N ALA A 341 8.26 -14.98 -5.45
CA ALA A 341 8.38 -15.24 -6.89
C ALA A 341 9.18 -16.51 -7.24
N ARG A 342 9.94 -17.07 -6.28
CA ARG A 342 10.77 -18.28 -6.42
C ARG A 342 11.76 -18.23 -7.61
N GLN A 343 12.29 -17.06 -7.93
CA GLN A 343 13.21 -16.86 -9.07
C GLN A 343 14.67 -16.66 -8.64
N CYS A 344 14.95 -16.44 -7.37
CA CYS A 344 16.31 -16.23 -6.86
C CYS A 344 16.54 -17.01 -5.55
N GLY A 345 17.80 -17.21 -5.18
CA GLY A 345 18.21 -17.96 -3.99
C GLY A 345 17.54 -17.49 -2.69
N PRO A 346 17.47 -16.17 -2.41
CA PRO A 346 16.74 -15.64 -1.27
C PRO A 346 15.29 -16.13 -1.16
N CYS A 347 14.55 -16.24 -2.25
CA CYS A 347 13.19 -16.77 -2.25
C CYS A 347 13.13 -18.30 -2.20
N VAL A 348 13.93 -18.99 -3.04
CA VAL A 348 13.85 -20.46 -3.19
C VAL A 348 14.28 -21.17 -1.91
N PHE A 349 15.37 -20.73 -1.30
CA PHE A 349 16.00 -21.39 -0.14
C PHE A 349 15.89 -20.56 1.14
N GLY A 350 16.12 -19.24 1.01
CA GLY A 350 16.31 -18.37 2.17
C GLY A 350 15.04 -18.16 2.94
N LEU A 351 13.97 -17.64 2.32
CA LEU A 351 12.70 -17.36 3.02
C LEU A 351 12.05 -18.63 3.56
N ALA A 352 12.17 -19.77 2.86
CA ALA A 352 11.66 -21.04 3.34
C ALA A 352 12.37 -21.47 4.64
N ALA A 353 13.70 -21.34 4.70
CA ALA A 353 14.47 -21.68 5.90
C ALA A 353 14.18 -20.70 7.06
N VAL A 354 14.06 -19.40 6.78
CA VAL A 354 13.68 -18.39 7.78
C VAL A 354 12.28 -18.65 8.31
N SER A 355 11.32 -18.97 7.46
CA SER A 355 9.95 -19.32 7.86
C SER A 355 9.91 -20.51 8.80
N THR A 356 10.61 -21.61 8.46
CA THR A 356 10.69 -22.80 9.33
C THR A 356 11.24 -22.45 10.72
N LEU A 357 12.32 -21.66 10.77
CA LEU A 357 12.93 -21.28 12.05
C LEU A 357 12.07 -20.31 12.87
N ALA A 358 11.31 -19.43 12.20
CA ALA A 358 10.33 -18.55 12.84
C ALA A 358 9.16 -19.36 13.42
N ASP A 359 8.68 -20.37 12.70
CA ASP A 359 7.64 -21.29 13.16
C ASP A 359 8.11 -22.12 14.37
N ASP A 360 9.36 -22.62 14.34
CA ASP A 360 9.92 -23.35 15.48
C ASP A 360 10.10 -22.45 16.71
N LEU A 361 10.49 -21.17 16.49
CA LEU A 361 10.59 -20.19 17.56
C LEU A 361 9.21 -19.91 18.17
N SER A 362 8.21 -19.61 17.34
CA SER A 362 6.86 -19.30 17.83
C SER A 362 6.21 -20.47 18.55
N ALA A 363 6.53 -21.69 18.17
CA ALA A 363 6.01 -22.91 18.80
C ALA A 363 6.87 -23.40 20.00
N GLY A 364 7.90 -22.66 20.41
CA GLY A 364 8.77 -23.04 21.52
C GLY A 364 9.67 -24.27 21.24
N ARG A 365 9.83 -24.65 19.97
CA ARG A 365 10.61 -25.82 19.55
C ARG A 365 12.00 -25.49 19.01
N LEU A 366 12.38 -24.21 19.01
CA LEU A 366 13.64 -23.78 18.41
C LEU A 366 14.84 -24.34 19.19
N ALA A 367 15.65 -25.17 18.54
CA ALA A 367 16.87 -25.72 19.11
C ALA A 367 17.85 -24.60 19.53
N PRO A 368 18.73 -24.84 20.53
CA PRO A 368 19.70 -23.83 21.04
C PRO A 368 20.56 -23.18 19.91
N SER A 369 20.92 -23.92 18.87
CA SER A 369 21.64 -23.43 17.69
C SER A 369 20.75 -22.67 16.72
N GLY A 370 19.43 -22.82 16.83
CA GLY A 370 18.46 -22.28 15.85
C GLY A 370 18.51 -20.75 15.75
N ARG A 371 18.69 -20.04 16.87
CA ARG A 371 18.82 -18.57 16.86
C ARG A 371 20.02 -18.09 16.04
N ARG A 372 21.17 -18.73 16.21
CA ARG A 372 22.37 -18.41 15.41
C ARG A 372 22.13 -18.69 13.93
N ARG A 373 21.44 -19.80 13.61
CA ARG A 373 21.05 -20.15 12.23
C ARG A 373 20.09 -19.13 11.66
N LEU A 374 19.06 -18.71 12.41
CA LEU A 374 18.11 -17.70 11.99
C LEU A 374 18.82 -16.38 11.66
N GLY A 375 19.64 -15.85 12.56
CA GLY A 375 20.42 -14.64 12.33
C GLY A 375 21.36 -14.74 11.12
N ARG A 376 22.04 -15.90 10.95
CA ARG A 376 22.89 -16.16 9.81
C ARG A 376 22.10 -16.13 8.49
N PHE A 377 20.99 -16.87 8.38
CA PHE A 377 20.18 -16.90 7.17
C PHE A 377 19.60 -15.53 6.84
N MET A 378 19.12 -14.77 7.83
CA MET A 378 18.66 -13.40 7.61
C MET A 378 19.79 -12.53 7.00
N GLY A 379 21.02 -12.62 7.52
CA GLY A 379 22.17 -11.89 6.96
C GLY A 379 22.60 -12.37 5.57
N GLU A 380 22.48 -13.66 5.27
CA GLU A 380 22.80 -14.24 3.96
C GLU A 380 21.78 -13.86 2.87
N ILE A 381 20.54 -13.52 3.24
CA ILE A 381 19.46 -13.18 2.30
C ILE A 381 19.41 -11.69 2.03
N ALA A 382 19.68 -10.86 3.05
CA ALA A 382 19.49 -9.41 3.00
C ALA A 382 20.23 -8.75 1.83
N GLY A 383 19.52 -7.96 1.04
CA GLY A 383 20.04 -7.22 -0.11
C GLY A 383 20.40 -8.07 -1.35
N ARG A 384 20.12 -9.38 -1.33
CA ARG A 384 20.48 -10.32 -2.43
C ARG A 384 19.30 -10.77 -3.27
N GLY A 385 18.10 -10.26 -2.99
CA GLY A 385 16.91 -10.54 -3.78
C GLY A 385 16.94 -9.87 -5.14
N ALA A 386 16.34 -10.50 -6.17
CA ALA A 386 16.07 -9.83 -7.44
C ALA A 386 15.02 -8.71 -7.33
N CYS A 387 14.19 -8.75 -6.29
CA CYS A 387 13.26 -7.70 -5.87
C CYS A 387 13.36 -7.47 -4.36
N ARG A 388 12.60 -6.50 -3.83
CA ARG A 388 12.64 -6.15 -2.40
C ARG A 388 11.80 -7.03 -1.49
N HIS A 389 11.13 -8.05 -2.03
CA HIS A 389 10.24 -8.92 -1.25
C HIS A 389 10.96 -9.64 -0.09
N PRO A 390 12.13 -10.30 -0.29
CA PRO A 390 12.86 -10.90 0.82
C PRO A 390 13.27 -9.90 1.89
N ASP A 391 13.74 -8.72 1.50
CA ASP A 391 14.15 -7.66 2.43
C ASP A 391 13.00 -7.17 3.30
N GLY A 392 11.78 -7.08 2.73
CA GLY A 392 10.56 -6.75 3.47
C GLY A 392 10.25 -7.80 4.54
N ALA A 393 10.21 -9.08 4.17
CA ALA A 393 9.96 -10.17 5.10
C ALA A 393 10.97 -10.22 6.26
N LEU A 394 12.25 -10.00 5.94
CA LEU A 394 13.32 -9.95 6.96
C LEU A 394 13.20 -8.74 7.87
N ARG A 395 12.85 -7.56 7.36
CA ARG A 395 12.64 -6.35 8.17
C ARG A 395 11.51 -6.54 9.16
N MET A 396 10.39 -7.08 8.72
CA MET A 396 9.25 -7.39 9.59
C MET A 396 9.66 -8.36 10.70
N LEU A 397 10.32 -9.46 10.36
CA LEU A 397 10.76 -10.44 11.37
C LEU A 397 11.82 -9.86 12.32
N HIS A 398 12.77 -9.07 11.80
CA HIS A 398 13.80 -8.43 12.63
C HIS A 398 13.18 -7.49 13.67
N SER A 399 12.21 -6.67 13.25
CA SER A 399 11.49 -5.79 14.17
C SER A 399 10.63 -6.56 15.17
N ALA A 400 10.02 -7.68 14.77
CA ALA A 400 9.29 -8.57 15.66
C ALA A 400 10.18 -9.13 16.78
N LEU A 401 11.37 -9.62 16.42
CA LEU A 401 12.32 -10.17 17.39
C LEU A 401 12.79 -9.13 18.42
N ALA A 402 12.79 -7.86 18.06
CA ALA A 402 13.14 -6.75 18.95
C ALA A 402 11.94 -6.31 19.81
N VAL A 403 10.78 -6.07 19.19
CA VAL A 403 9.59 -5.57 19.89
C VAL A 403 9.04 -6.61 20.88
N PHE A 404 9.07 -7.88 20.51
CA PHE A 404 8.55 -8.99 21.31
C PHE A 404 9.68 -9.77 22.02
N GLU A 405 10.75 -9.10 22.46
CA GLU A 405 11.92 -9.75 23.06
C GLU A 405 11.56 -10.60 24.29
N VAL A 406 10.61 -10.15 25.10
CA VAL A 406 10.13 -10.91 26.28
C VAL A 406 9.53 -12.24 25.85
N ASP A 407 8.69 -12.23 24.81
CA ASP A 407 8.09 -13.44 24.25
C ASP A 407 9.15 -14.33 23.59
N VAL A 408 10.14 -13.76 22.90
CA VAL A 408 11.29 -14.50 22.36
C VAL A 408 11.99 -15.29 23.47
N HIS A 409 12.26 -14.65 24.62
CA HIS A 409 12.90 -15.32 25.74
C HIS A 409 12.05 -16.46 26.36
N ARG A 410 10.72 -16.23 26.45
CA ARG A 410 9.76 -17.21 26.94
C ARG A 410 9.69 -18.45 26.04
N HIS A 411 9.46 -18.23 24.74
CA HIS A 411 9.32 -19.29 23.74
C HIS A 411 10.62 -20.10 23.56
N ARG A 412 11.77 -19.47 23.67
CA ARG A 412 13.07 -20.18 23.64
C ARG A 412 13.29 -21.16 24.82
N ARG A 413 12.53 -21.00 25.89
CA ARG A 413 12.55 -21.93 27.04
C ARG A 413 11.44 -22.98 26.94
N GLY A 414 10.81 -23.13 25.77
CA GLY A 414 9.70 -24.06 25.57
C GLY A 414 8.38 -23.63 26.24
N ARG A 415 8.26 -22.36 26.63
CA ARG A 415 7.05 -21.79 27.24
C ARG A 415 6.39 -20.89 26.24
N THR A 416 5.34 -21.37 25.57
CA THR A 416 4.53 -20.52 24.64
C THR A 416 3.69 -19.52 25.44
N CYS A 417 3.20 -18.49 24.75
CA CYS A 417 2.22 -17.58 25.32
C CYS A 417 0.90 -18.33 25.56
N ASP A 418 0.21 -17.99 26.66
CA ASP A 418 -1.16 -18.48 26.94
C ASP A 418 -2.23 -17.76 26.10
N ALA A 419 -1.79 -16.94 25.15
CA ALA A 419 -2.66 -16.20 24.25
C ALA A 419 -3.45 -17.16 23.35
N PRO A 420 -4.75 -16.95 23.18
CA PRO A 420 -5.52 -17.72 22.22
C PRO A 420 -4.92 -17.53 20.82
N ALA A 421 -4.75 -18.64 20.11
CA ALA A 421 -4.28 -18.64 18.72
C ALA A 421 -5.37 -18.04 17.82
N PHE A 422 -5.40 -16.72 17.69
CA PHE A 422 -6.27 -16.08 16.70
C PHE A 422 -5.46 -15.14 15.80
N ALA A 423 -5.82 -15.15 14.53
CA ALA A 423 -5.20 -14.34 13.52
C ALA A 423 -5.69 -12.88 13.65
N VAL A 424 -4.78 -11.94 13.89
CA VAL A 424 -5.12 -10.52 13.96
C VAL A 424 -5.11 -9.89 12.58
N LEU A 425 -4.07 -10.11 11.81
CA LEU A 425 -3.94 -9.55 10.47
C LEU A 425 -4.53 -10.50 9.42
N PRO A 426 -5.35 -10.03 8.47
CA PRO A 426 -6.01 -10.89 7.50
C PRO A 426 -5.01 -11.55 6.54
N LEU A 427 -5.21 -12.84 6.25
CA LEU A 427 -4.54 -13.55 5.18
C LEU A 427 -5.56 -14.23 4.27
N PRO A 428 -5.28 -14.38 2.97
CA PRO A 428 -6.17 -15.08 2.06
C PRO A 428 -6.45 -16.53 2.52
N GLY A 429 -7.71 -16.98 2.41
CA GLY A 429 -8.11 -18.33 2.77
C GLY A 429 -8.21 -18.64 4.27
N GLN A 430 -8.08 -17.64 5.14
CA GLN A 430 -8.30 -17.73 6.58
C GLN A 430 -9.55 -16.91 6.92
N ALA A 431 -10.70 -17.59 6.97
CA ALA A 431 -11.99 -17.02 7.41
C ALA A 431 -12.15 -17.15 8.91
#